data_f38a5197951579484c01e0c6c383ef5e
#
_entry.id   f38a5197951579484c01e0c6c383ef5e
#
_cell.length_a   1.000
_cell.length_b   1.000
_cell.length_c   1.000
_cell.angle_alpha   90.00
_cell.angle_beta   90.00
_cell.angle_gamma   90.00
#
_symmetry.space_group_name_H-M   'P 1'
#
loop_
_entity.id
_entity.type
_entity.pdbx_description
1 polymer ?
#
loop_
_entity_poly.entity_id
_entity_poly.type
_entity_poly.pdbx_seq_one_letter_code
_entity_poly.pdbx_strand_id
1 'polypeptide(L)'
;MAGGAERTIYEVGRRLVLHGHEVDLLTGSWRAALRHETIDGIRIHRYGSRIMPHLVHPLFLRYHSDADVIVDDMAHAAPWFSPWFSDKPGLVFFHHLHARTLSGQTTLPLAKSLTWMERHYPLFYRQWPFITESLSSEQDLKHLQVQESRIVRIPPGVDTKLFCPKRKSSDPSIIYFGGMRPYKRPEHALIAFQLLLESNISARLLIVGEGPSLQALKSLSHSLNLDDSVEFRGHVNSRELAYLVAESWVNVHCSFSEGWGFSVMEAAASGTPTVAYRVPGISESVVDGKTGLIVEDGNVTALSSAIKNIIENRQDYASRCRKHAEQYSWDKTAEQWETLLIKTSSREI
;
A
#
# COMPACT_ATOMS: atom_id res chain seq x y z
N MET A 1 -1.91 9.57 -7.92
CA MET A 1 -1.31 9.18 -6.62
C MET A 1 -0.27 8.10 -6.85
N ALA A 2 0.89 8.19 -6.23
CA ALA A 2 1.85 7.09 -6.15
C ALA A 2 1.19 5.92 -5.40
N GLY A 3 1.55 4.68 -5.75
CA GLY A 3 1.13 3.49 -5.02
C GLY A 3 1.82 3.38 -3.65
N GLY A 4 1.52 2.33 -2.90
CA GLY A 4 2.13 2.10 -1.59
C GLY A 4 3.65 1.90 -1.67
N ALA A 5 4.11 1.14 -2.67
CA ALA A 5 5.53 0.88 -2.90
C ALA A 5 6.33 2.18 -3.12
N GLU A 6 5.89 3.00 -4.07
CA GLU A 6 6.55 4.28 -4.38
C GLU A 6 6.56 5.21 -3.17
N ARG A 7 5.51 5.16 -2.35
CA ARG A 7 5.44 5.95 -1.12
C ARG A 7 6.48 5.49 -0.10
N THR A 8 6.63 4.19 0.11
CA THR A 8 7.63 3.65 1.05
C THR A 8 9.04 4.04 0.61
N ILE A 9 9.38 3.84 -0.67
CA ILE A 9 10.69 4.21 -1.21
C ILE A 9 10.96 5.72 -1.05
N TYR A 10 9.98 6.57 -1.34
CA TYR A 10 10.12 8.02 -1.18
C TYR A 10 10.30 8.42 0.30
N GLU A 11 9.46 7.92 1.20
CA GLU A 11 9.50 8.29 2.61
C GLU A 11 10.76 7.80 3.33
N VAL A 12 11.24 6.61 2.97
CA VAL A 12 12.52 6.09 3.46
C VAL A 12 13.67 6.85 2.83
N GLY A 13 13.69 6.97 1.50
CA GLY A 13 14.79 7.60 0.76
C GLY A 13 15.07 9.04 1.20
N ARG A 14 14.03 9.89 1.34
CA ARG A 14 14.21 11.27 1.80
C ARG A 14 14.75 11.37 3.23
N ARG A 15 14.46 10.38 4.10
CA ARG A 15 15.01 10.34 5.45
C ARG A 15 16.46 9.88 5.46
N LEU A 16 16.80 8.91 4.63
CA LEU A 16 18.19 8.51 4.45
C LEU A 16 19.03 9.69 3.95
N VAL A 17 18.50 10.50 3.02
CA VAL A 17 19.17 11.75 2.60
C VAL A 17 19.37 12.73 3.77
N LEU A 18 18.34 12.90 4.63
CA LEU A 18 18.46 13.75 5.82
C LEU A 18 19.49 13.23 6.84
N HIS A 19 19.74 11.93 6.87
CA HIS A 19 20.77 11.29 7.70
C HIS A 19 22.16 11.32 7.04
N GLY A 20 22.30 11.93 5.84
CA GLY A 20 23.59 12.14 5.15
C GLY A 20 23.94 11.08 4.11
N HIS A 21 23.02 10.16 3.79
CA HIS A 21 23.21 9.18 2.71
C HIS A 21 22.91 9.78 1.33
N GLU A 22 23.59 9.28 0.31
CA GLU A 22 23.24 9.54 -1.08
C GLU A 22 22.28 8.45 -1.59
N VAL A 23 21.18 8.87 -2.22
CA VAL A 23 20.15 7.96 -2.72
C VAL A 23 19.91 8.20 -4.20
N ASP A 24 20.16 7.16 -5.01
CA ASP A 24 19.86 7.12 -6.43
C ASP A 24 18.71 6.19 -6.71
N LEU A 25 17.71 6.64 -7.45
CA LEU A 25 16.53 5.87 -7.82
C LEU A 25 16.42 5.71 -9.34
N LEU A 26 16.50 4.47 -9.82
CA LEU A 26 16.18 4.11 -11.21
C LEU A 26 14.69 3.79 -11.35
N THR A 27 14.01 4.45 -12.28
CA THR A 27 12.57 4.23 -12.50
C THR A 27 12.17 4.43 -13.96
N GLY A 28 10.92 4.06 -14.29
CA GLY A 28 10.31 4.33 -15.58
C GLY A 28 10.00 5.81 -15.79
N SER A 29 9.85 6.20 -17.04
CA SER A 29 9.49 7.55 -17.46
C SER A 29 8.03 7.61 -17.94
N TRP A 30 7.44 8.80 -17.88
CA TRP A 30 6.15 9.11 -18.49
C TRP A 30 6.25 10.39 -19.31
N ARG A 31 5.20 10.67 -20.10
CA ARG A 31 5.17 11.89 -20.93
C ARG A 31 5.38 13.14 -20.07
N ALA A 32 6.31 14.00 -20.47
CA ALA A 32 6.70 15.22 -19.78
C ALA A 32 7.52 15.03 -18.47
N ALA A 33 7.91 13.82 -18.09
CA ALA A 33 8.84 13.62 -16.96
C ALA A 33 10.28 14.02 -17.35
N LEU A 34 10.99 14.69 -16.45
CA LEU A 34 12.43 14.95 -16.63
C LEU A 34 13.21 13.64 -16.53
N ARG A 35 14.22 13.47 -17.39
CA ARG A 35 15.07 12.28 -17.39
C ARG A 35 15.89 12.14 -16.10
N HIS A 36 16.38 13.27 -15.61
CA HIS A 36 17.10 13.36 -14.34
C HIS A 36 16.46 14.47 -13.52
N GLU A 37 16.20 14.20 -12.28
CA GLU A 37 15.53 15.11 -11.35
C GLU A 37 15.98 14.79 -9.93
N THR A 38 16.08 15.80 -9.08
CA THR A 38 16.31 15.60 -7.64
C THR A 38 15.09 16.07 -6.88
N ILE A 39 14.48 15.16 -6.09
CA ILE A 39 13.33 15.46 -5.24
C ILE A 39 13.71 15.14 -3.81
N ASP A 40 13.66 16.14 -2.92
CA ASP A 40 14.04 16.02 -1.51
C ASP A 40 15.41 15.34 -1.30
N GLY A 41 16.36 15.63 -2.19
CA GLY A 41 17.71 15.09 -2.19
C GLY A 41 17.87 13.71 -2.83
N ILE A 42 16.80 13.01 -3.16
CA ILE A 42 16.83 11.75 -3.92
C ILE A 42 17.10 12.06 -5.39
N ARG A 43 18.17 11.52 -5.96
CA ARG A 43 18.49 11.62 -7.39
C ARG A 43 17.68 10.59 -8.17
N ILE A 44 16.77 11.04 -9.02
CA ILE A 44 15.86 10.18 -9.79
C ILE A 44 16.31 10.11 -11.24
N HIS A 45 16.52 8.89 -11.73
CA HIS A 45 16.93 8.56 -13.08
C HIS A 45 15.80 7.83 -13.81
N ARG A 46 15.21 8.45 -14.85
CA ARG A 46 14.08 7.89 -15.59
C ARG A 46 14.46 7.45 -16.98
N TYR A 47 14.16 6.20 -17.30
CA TYR A 47 14.45 5.63 -18.61
C TYR A 47 13.22 4.94 -19.19
N GLY A 48 12.73 5.45 -20.33
CA GLY A 48 11.68 4.85 -21.13
C GLY A 48 10.40 4.47 -20.38
N SER A 49 9.64 3.52 -20.93
CA SER A 49 8.41 2.99 -20.35
C SER A 49 8.69 1.75 -19.49
N ARG A 50 7.64 1.05 -19.05
CA ARG A 50 7.65 -0.06 -18.07
C ARG A 50 8.79 -1.08 -18.16
N ILE A 51 9.26 -1.44 -19.37
CA ILE A 51 10.30 -2.47 -19.57
C ILE A 51 11.70 -1.86 -19.67
N MET A 52 11.81 -0.63 -20.15
CA MET A 52 13.09 0.01 -20.40
C MET A 52 14.02 0.11 -19.17
N PRO A 53 13.53 0.40 -17.96
CA PRO A 53 14.37 0.40 -16.77
C PRO A 53 15.11 -0.93 -16.56
N HIS A 54 14.46 -2.07 -16.76
CA HIS A 54 15.09 -3.40 -16.65
C HIS A 54 16.19 -3.61 -17.71
N LEU A 55 16.02 -3.06 -18.91
CA LEU A 55 17.04 -3.18 -19.98
C LEU A 55 18.26 -2.30 -19.73
N VAL A 56 18.09 -1.12 -19.16
CA VAL A 56 19.18 -0.20 -18.85
C VAL A 56 19.83 -0.46 -17.49
N HIS A 57 19.19 -1.23 -16.64
CA HIS A 57 19.62 -1.50 -15.28
C HIS A 57 21.08 -2.02 -15.17
N PRO A 58 21.56 -2.98 -15.99
CA PRO A 58 22.95 -3.43 -15.91
C PRO A 58 23.96 -2.30 -16.18
N LEU A 59 23.65 -1.40 -17.12
CA LEU A 59 24.47 -0.23 -17.41
C LEU A 59 24.38 0.80 -16.28
N PHE A 60 23.17 0.99 -15.71
CA PHE A 60 22.98 1.88 -14.57
C PHE A 60 23.83 1.44 -13.38
N LEU A 61 23.82 0.16 -13.01
CA LEU A 61 24.67 -0.38 -11.95
C LEU A 61 26.17 -0.19 -12.23
N ARG A 62 26.58 -0.30 -13.49
CA ARG A 62 27.98 -0.07 -13.87
C ARG A 62 28.39 1.39 -13.72
N TYR A 63 27.51 2.34 -14.03
CA TYR A 63 27.77 3.79 -13.85
C TYR A 63 27.69 4.23 -12.40
N HIS A 64 26.93 3.53 -11.56
CA HIS A 64 26.80 3.75 -10.11
C HIS A 64 27.53 2.66 -9.32
N SER A 65 28.72 2.29 -9.78
CA SER A 65 29.55 1.23 -9.14
C SER A 65 30.14 1.63 -7.79
N ASP A 66 30.05 2.88 -7.42
CA ASP A 66 30.44 3.45 -6.14
C ASP A 66 29.36 3.26 -5.04
N ALA A 67 28.15 2.88 -5.40
CA ALA A 67 27.12 2.58 -4.41
C ALA A 67 27.56 1.50 -3.41
N ASP A 68 27.30 1.70 -2.12
CA ASP A 68 27.65 0.74 -1.08
C ASP A 68 26.66 -0.43 -1.02
N VAL A 69 25.38 -0.17 -1.29
CA VAL A 69 24.28 -1.15 -1.24
C VAL A 69 23.27 -0.93 -2.36
N ILE A 70 22.77 -2.01 -2.92
CA ILE A 70 21.71 -2.00 -3.94
C ILE A 70 20.41 -2.46 -3.31
N VAL A 71 19.29 -1.82 -3.64
CA VAL A 71 17.94 -2.27 -3.26
C VAL A 71 17.12 -2.57 -4.50
N ASP A 72 16.78 -3.85 -4.67
CA ASP A 72 15.86 -4.28 -5.73
C ASP A 72 14.41 -4.20 -5.23
N ASP A 73 13.69 -3.15 -5.66
CA ASP A 73 12.28 -2.96 -5.33
C ASP A 73 11.39 -3.84 -6.23
N MET A 74 10.72 -4.81 -5.63
CA MET A 74 9.84 -5.78 -6.28
C MET A 74 8.38 -5.28 -6.34
N ALA A 75 8.19 -4.01 -6.70
CA ALA A 75 6.87 -3.44 -6.97
C ALA A 75 6.19 -4.07 -8.20
N HIS A 76 6.94 -4.85 -8.99
CA HIS A 76 6.48 -5.60 -10.15
C HIS A 76 6.96 -7.05 -10.07
N ALA A 77 6.21 -7.96 -10.72
CA ALA A 77 6.56 -9.40 -10.73
C ALA A 77 7.87 -9.74 -11.47
N ALA A 78 8.44 -8.83 -12.25
CA ALA A 78 9.71 -9.02 -12.94
C ALA A 78 10.86 -8.63 -12.01
N PRO A 79 11.81 -9.54 -11.70
CA PRO A 79 12.96 -9.25 -10.87
C PRO A 79 13.99 -8.37 -11.63
N TRP A 80 14.77 -7.61 -10.87
CA TRP A 80 15.83 -6.75 -11.40
C TRP A 80 17.11 -7.54 -11.73
N PHE A 81 17.34 -8.68 -11.06
CA PHE A 81 18.53 -9.51 -11.21
C PHE A 81 19.85 -8.80 -10.87
N SER A 82 19.84 -7.82 -9.99
CA SER A 82 21.04 -7.06 -9.63
C SER A 82 22.24 -7.92 -9.21
N PRO A 83 22.09 -9.07 -8.49
CA PRO A 83 23.22 -9.95 -8.16
C PRO A 83 23.93 -10.55 -9.37
N TRP A 84 23.35 -10.49 -10.57
CA TRP A 84 23.99 -11.00 -11.79
C TRP A 84 24.83 -9.95 -12.51
N PHE A 85 24.69 -8.68 -12.13
CA PHE A 85 25.31 -7.55 -12.80
C PHE A 85 26.23 -6.74 -11.88
N SER A 86 26.25 -7.06 -10.58
CA SER A 86 27.06 -6.35 -9.59
C SER A 86 27.45 -7.28 -8.44
N ASP A 87 28.70 -7.16 -7.96
CA ASP A 87 29.21 -7.84 -6.76
C ASP A 87 28.92 -7.05 -5.46
N LYS A 88 28.20 -5.96 -5.56
CA LYS A 88 27.80 -5.17 -4.40
C LYS A 88 26.77 -5.92 -3.56
N PRO A 89 26.84 -5.76 -2.24
CA PRO A 89 25.78 -6.29 -1.38
C PRO A 89 24.46 -5.60 -1.66
N GLY A 90 23.35 -6.27 -1.37
CA GLY A 90 22.05 -5.66 -1.60
C GLY A 90 20.92 -6.31 -0.84
N LEU A 91 19.76 -5.72 -0.96
CA LEU A 91 18.50 -6.09 -0.34
C LEU A 91 17.41 -6.25 -1.40
N VAL A 92 16.44 -7.10 -1.14
CA VAL A 92 15.21 -7.18 -1.94
C VAL A 92 14.06 -6.60 -1.14
N PHE A 93 13.39 -5.59 -1.68
CA PHE A 93 12.16 -5.08 -1.09
C PHE A 93 10.96 -5.77 -1.72
N PHE A 94 10.33 -6.65 -0.95
CA PHE A 94 9.24 -7.51 -1.40
C PHE A 94 7.90 -7.05 -0.81
N HIS A 95 6.95 -6.68 -1.66
CA HIS A 95 5.64 -6.18 -1.25
C HIS A 95 4.61 -7.29 -1.04
N HIS A 96 4.35 -8.09 -2.08
CA HIS A 96 3.40 -9.22 -2.07
C HIS A 96 3.58 -10.08 -3.32
N LEU A 97 2.96 -11.25 -3.33
CA LEU A 97 2.92 -12.10 -4.53
C LEU A 97 1.98 -11.53 -5.60
N HIS A 98 2.53 -11.13 -6.73
CA HIS A 98 1.76 -10.63 -7.88
C HIS A 98 0.95 -11.75 -8.58
N ALA A 99 1.39 -13.01 -8.47
CA ALA A 99 0.72 -14.16 -9.08
C ALA A 99 -0.79 -14.21 -8.78
N ARG A 100 -1.22 -13.70 -7.61
CA ARG A 100 -2.63 -13.63 -7.22
C ARG A 100 -3.47 -12.66 -8.05
N THR A 101 -2.85 -11.68 -8.68
CA THR A 101 -3.53 -10.60 -9.41
C THR A 101 -3.19 -10.55 -10.90
N LEU A 102 -2.14 -11.25 -11.34
CA LEU A 102 -1.63 -11.19 -12.71
C LEU A 102 -2.63 -11.71 -13.76
N SER A 103 -3.42 -12.73 -13.44
CA SER A 103 -4.35 -13.36 -14.38
C SER A 103 -5.44 -12.41 -14.92
N GLY A 104 -5.72 -11.32 -14.19
CA GLY A 104 -6.67 -10.26 -14.61
C GLY A 104 -6.01 -9.02 -15.21
N GLN A 105 -4.67 -8.95 -15.25
CA GLN A 105 -3.95 -7.73 -15.63
C GLN A 105 -3.08 -7.89 -16.89
N THR A 106 -2.80 -9.11 -17.34
CA THR A 106 -1.93 -9.37 -18.49
C THR A 106 -2.33 -10.65 -19.24
N THR A 107 -1.67 -10.93 -20.37
CA THR A 107 -1.91 -12.14 -21.16
C THR A 107 -1.47 -13.40 -20.41
N LEU A 108 -2.17 -14.52 -20.61
CA LEU A 108 -1.90 -15.79 -19.93
C LEU A 108 -0.43 -16.28 -20.04
N PRO A 109 0.24 -16.23 -21.23
CA PRO A 109 1.63 -16.64 -21.32
C PRO A 109 2.56 -15.78 -20.46
N LEU A 110 2.36 -14.45 -20.48
CA LEU A 110 3.15 -13.53 -19.69
C LEU A 110 2.87 -13.69 -18.18
N ALA A 111 1.61 -13.87 -17.79
CA ALA A 111 1.25 -14.17 -16.39
C ALA A 111 1.96 -15.44 -15.89
N LYS A 112 1.96 -16.52 -16.68
CA LYS A 112 2.66 -17.77 -16.32
C LYS A 112 4.17 -17.58 -16.20
N SER A 113 4.79 -16.83 -17.12
CA SER A 113 6.22 -16.52 -17.07
C SER A 113 6.58 -15.70 -15.82
N LEU A 114 5.82 -14.64 -15.52
CA LEU A 114 6.03 -13.82 -14.33
C LEU A 114 5.83 -14.62 -13.04
N THR A 115 4.78 -15.44 -12.95
CA THR A 115 4.55 -16.34 -11.81
C THR A 115 5.68 -17.35 -11.63
N TRP A 116 6.23 -17.86 -12.74
CA TRP A 116 7.39 -18.75 -12.68
C TRP A 116 8.61 -18.00 -12.13
N MET A 117 8.88 -16.77 -12.57
CA MET A 117 9.96 -15.95 -12.03
C MET A 117 9.77 -15.66 -10.54
N GLU A 118 8.56 -15.31 -10.08
CA GLU A 118 8.27 -15.12 -8.65
C GLU A 118 8.63 -16.34 -7.81
N ARG A 119 8.27 -17.53 -8.25
CA ARG A 119 8.62 -18.78 -7.54
C ARG A 119 10.12 -19.03 -7.42
N HIS A 120 10.92 -18.39 -8.26
CA HIS A 120 12.36 -18.57 -8.31
C HIS A 120 13.16 -17.40 -7.71
N TYR A 121 12.50 -16.40 -7.12
CA TYR A 121 13.18 -15.30 -6.42
C TYR A 121 14.26 -15.79 -5.43
N PRO A 122 14.05 -16.84 -4.60
CA PRO A 122 15.08 -17.32 -3.69
C PRO A 122 16.37 -17.78 -4.39
N LEU A 123 16.26 -18.25 -5.64
CA LEU A 123 17.41 -18.66 -6.44
C LEU A 123 18.14 -17.48 -7.08
N PHE A 124 17.40 -16.45 -7.50
CA PHE A 124 17.97 -15.26 -8.12
C PHE A 124 18.70 -14.38 -7.11
N TYR A 125 18.22 -14.38 -5.86
CA TYR A 125 18.71 -13.54 -4.74
C TYR A 125 19.26 -14.37 -3.58
N ARG A 126 20.06 -15.40 -3.87
CA ARG A 126 20.51 -16.41 -2.89
C ARG A 126 21.18 -15.84 -1.63
N GLN A 127 21.86 -14.71 -1.74
CA GLN A 127 22.64 -14.12 -0.64
C GLN A 127 22.01 -12.82 -0.10
N TRP A 128 21.00 -12.30 -0.77
CA TRP A 128 20.40 -11.02 -0.37
C TRP A 128 19.27 -11.23 0.63
N PRO A 129 19.21 -10.46 1.71
CA PRO A 129 18.06 -10.39 2.60
C PRO A 129 16.85 -9.80 1.89
N PHE A 130 15.67 -10.18 2.37
CA PHE A 130 14.38 -9.66 1.91
C PHE A 130 13.78 -8.76 2.98
N ILE A 131 13.41 -7.55 2.62
CA ILE A 131 12.57 -6.67 3.44
C ILE A 131 11.13 -6.87 3.00
N THR A 132 10.21 -6.95 3.95
CA THR A 132 8.78 -7.00 3.69
C THR A 132 7.99 -6.15 4.69
N GLU A 133 6.79 -5.73 4.28
CA GLU A 133 5.98 -4.77 5.04
C GLU A 133 5.06 -5.44 6.07
N SER A 134 4.69 -6.69 5.84
CA SER A 134 3.64 -7.38 6.59
C SER A 134 3.97 -8.83 6.93
N LEU A 135 3.29 -9.39 7.91
CA LEU A 135 3.37 -10.81 8.27
C LEU A 135 2.89 -11.70 7.12
N SER A 136 1.86 -11.28 6.39
CA SER A 136 1.36 -12.02 5.24
C SER A 136 2.39 -12.10 4.11
N SER A 137 3.10 -11.01 3.82
CA SER A 137 4.19 -11.01 2.83
C SER A 137 5.42 -11.78 3.34
N GLU A 138 5.70 -11.78 4.65
CA GLU A 138 6.70 -12.66 5.26
C GLU A 138 6.35 -14.13 5.08
N GLN A 139 5.08 -14.50 5.30
CA GLN A 139 4.60 -15.86 5.04
C GLN A 139 4.69 -16.25 3.58
N ASP A 140 4.39 -15.34 2.66
CA ASP A 140 4.57 -15.56 1.22
C ASP A 140 6.04 -15.89 0.88
N LEU A 141 7.00 -15.16 1.44
CA LEU A 141 8.43 -15.45 1.27
C LEU A 141 8.83 -16.82 1.86
N LYS A 142 8.30 -17.18 3.03
CA LYS A 142 8.51 -18.52 3.62
C LYS A 142 7.93 -19.63 2.74
N HIS A 143 6.77 -19.42 2.15
CA HIS A 143 6.19 -20.36 1.17
C HIS A 143 7.05 -20.49 -0.11
N LEU A 144 7.73 -19.41 -0.51
CA LEU A 144 8.73 -19.45 -1.59
C LEU A 144 10.06 -20.08 -1.15
N GLN A 145 10.17 -20.63 0.07
CA GLN A 145 11.36 -21.24 0.62
C GLN A 145 12.54 -20.27 0.83
N VAL A 146 12.27 -18.99 1.04
CA VAL A 146 13.27 -18.05 1.57
C VAL A 146 13.56 -18.42 3.02
N GLN A 147 14.84 -18.55 3.37
CA GLN A 147 15.26 -18.84 4.75
C GLN A 147 14.80 -17.71 5.70
N GLU A 148 14.26 -18.07 6.83
CA GLU A 148 13.70 -17.11 7.80
C GLU A 148 14.73 -16.08 8.28
N SER A 149 15.98 -16.48 8.47
CA SER A 149 17.09 -15.59 8.81
C SER A 149 17.37 -14.48 7.79
N ARG A 150 16.86 -14.62 6.58
CA ARG A 150 17.01 -13.65 5.49
C ARG A 150 15.78 -12.77 5.30
N ILE A 151 14.74 -12.92 6.12
CA ILE A 151 13.51 -12.15 6.02
C ILE A 151 13.48 -11.14 7.16
N VAL A 152 13.38 -9.87 6.83
CA VAL A 152 13.26 -8.78 7.79
C VAL A 152 11.95 -8.05 7.54
N ARG A 153 11.08 -8.02 8.56
CA ARG A 153 9.81 -7.30 8.46
C ARG A 153 9.96 -5.88 9.00
N ILE A 154 9.74 -4.91 8.13
CA ILE A 154 9.76 -3.47 8.45
C ILE A 154 8.45 -2.85 7.98
N PRO A 155 7.47 -2.69 8.86
CA PRO A 155 6.19 -2.06 8.51
C PRO A 155 6.38 -0.60 8.07
N PRO A 156 5.62 -0.13 7.06
CA PRO A 156 5.61 1.27 6.67
C PRO A 156 5.06 2.18 7.75
N GLY A 157 5.51 3.41 7.75
CA GLY A 157 4.98 4.44 8.63
C GLY A 157 3.67 5.06 8.12
N VAL A 158 3.06 5.86 8.98
CA VAL A 158 1.95 6.76 8.63
C VAL A 158 2.26 8.18 9.12
N ASP A 159 1.87 9.18 8.33
CA ASP A 159 2.03 10.59 8.72
C ASP A 159 0.93 10.99 9.72
N THR A 160 1.22 10.81 11.00
CA THR A 160 0.30 11.14 12.10
C THR A 160 0.17 12.65 12.36
N LYS A 161 1.00 13.50 11.73
CA LYS A 161 0.85 14.96 11.79
C LYS A 161 -0.18 15.42 10.77
N LEU A 162 -0.16 14.83 9.58
CA LEU A 162 -1.13 15.11 8.52
C LEU A 162 -2.48 14.46 8.83
N PHE A 163 -2.46 13.14 9.09
CA PHE A 163 -3.63 12.36 9.47
C PHE A 163 -3.79 12.40 11.00
N CYS A 164 -4.69 13.23 11.48
CA CYS A 164 -4.93 13.39 12.90
C CYS A 164 -6.44 13.50 13.19
N PRO A 165 -6.89 13.07 14.38
CA PRO A 165 -8.30 13.12 14.74
C PRO A 165 -8.86 14.54 14.69
N LYS A 166 -10.08 14.65 14.18
CA LYS A 166 -10.88 15.89 14.16
C LYS A 166 -12.29 15.60 14.65
N ARG A 167 -13.10 16.64 14.76
CA ARG A 167 -14.52 16.50 15.05
C ARG A 167 -15.18 15.72 13.92
N LYS A 168 -15.93 14.67 14.27
CA LYS A 168 -16.72 13.90 13.33
C LYS A 168 -17.88 14.73 12.77
N SER A 169 -18.31 14.42 11.56
CA SER A 169 -19.52 15.00 10.96
C SER A 169 -20.74 14.81 11.87
N SER A 170 -21.75 15.70 11.75
CA SER A 170 -23.00 15.60 12.49
C SER A 170 -23.74 14.29 12.19
N ASP A 171 -23.78 13.95 10.92
CA ASP A 171 -24.48 12.77 10.42
C ASP A 171 -23.49 11.65 10.13
N PRO A 172 -23.90 10.37 10.24
CA PRO A 172 -23.08 9.24 9.91
C PRO A 172 -22.50 9.34 8.51
N SER A 173 -21.18 9.28 8.40
CA SER A 173 -20.47 9.32 7.12
C SER A 173 -19.49 8.16 7.02
N ILE A 174 -19.59 7.44 5.91
CA ILE A 174 -18.69 6.36 5.54
C ILE A 174 -17.74 6.90 4.48
N ILE A 175 -16.48 6.50 4.52
CA ILE A 175 -15.52 6.86 3.48
C ILE A 175 -14.89 5.60 2.88
N TYR A 176 -14.83 5.55 1.55
CA TYR A 176 -13.95 4.68 0.78
C TYR A 176 -12.92 5.56 0.09
N PHE A 177 -11.63 5.30 0.27
CA PHE A 177 -10.59 6.04 -0.41
C PHE A 177 -9.43 5.20 -0.89
N GLY A 178 -8.91 5.53 -2.06
CA GLY A 178 -7.81 4.84 -2.71
C GLY A 178 -7.99 4.69 -4.21
N GLY A 179 -7.11 3.94 -4.86
CA GLY A 179 -7.20 3.67 -6.29
C GLY A 179 -8.42 2.80 -6.62
N MET A 180 -9.20 3.21 -7.62
CA MET A 180 -10.39 2.47 -8.03
C MET A 180 -10.03 1.41 -9.08
N ARG A 181 -9.40 0.34 -8.61
CA ARG A 181 -8.99 -0.82 -9.42
C ARG A 181 -9.88 -2.02 -9.10
N PRO A 182 -10.11 -2.95 -10.05
CA PRO A 182 -10.99 -4.12 -9.82
C PRO A 182 -10.63 -4.95 -8.59
N TYR A 183 -9.35 -5.19 -8.32
CA TYR A 183 -8.93 -5.97 -7.15
C TYR A 183 -9.21 -5.28 -5.80
N LYS A 184 -9.47 -3.96 -5.81
CA LYS A 184 -9.88 -3.20 -4.61
C LYS A 184 -11.38 -3.25 -4.35
N ARG A 185 -12.15 -3.80 -5.26
CA ARG A 185 -13.61 -4.06 -5.15
C ARG A 185 -14.41 -2.87 -4.58
N PRO A 186 -14.22 -1.64 -5.11
CA PRO A 186 -14.94 -0.48 -4.58
C PRO A 186 -16.47 -0.60 -4.72
N GLU A 187 -16.96 -1.45 -5.63
CA GLU A 187 -18.39 -1.79 -5.78
C GLU A 187 -18.99 -2.43 -4.52
N HIS A 188 -18.19 -3.18 -3.75
CA HIS A 188 -18.66 -3.74 -2.48
C HIS A 188 -18.98 -2.66 -1.44
N ALA A 189 -18.30 -1.52 -1.47
CA ALA A 189 -18.62 -0.40 -0.60
C ALA A 189 -20.01 0.20 -0.94
N LEU A 190 -20.35 0.32 -2.23
CA LEU A 190 -21.67 0.78 -2.68
C LEU A 190 -22.77 -0.19 -2.27
N ILE A 191 -22.58 -1.50 -2.52
CA ILE A 191 -23.58 -2.53 -2.19
C ILE A 191 -23.79 -2.63 -0.66
N ALA A 192 -22.70 -2.61 0.12
CA ALA A 192 -22.79 -2.60 1.57
C ALA A 192 -23.50 -1.35 2.10
N PHE A 193 -23.26 -0.20 1.46
CA PHE A 193 -23.92 1.05 1.80
C PHE A 193 -25.43 1.01 1.47
N GLN A 194 -25.84 0.46 0.33
CA GLN A 194 -27.25 0.24 0.02
C GLN A 194 -27.95 -0.60 1.10
N LEU A 195 -27.36 -1.74 1.46
CA LEU A 195 -27.90 -2.61 2.53
C LEU A 195 -27.98 -1.89 3.89
N LEU A 196 -27.06 -0.97 4.15
CA LEU A 196 -27.08 -0.14 5.36
C LEU A 196 -28.31 0.79 5.36
N LEU A 197 -28.57 1.48 4.25
CA LEU A 197 -29.75 2.36 4.09
C LEU A 197 -31.07 1.57 4.22
N GLU A 198 -31.14 0.38 3.64
CA GLU A 198 -32.28 -0.55 3.78
C GLU A 198 -32.53 -0.96 5.24
N SER A 199 -31.50 -0.91 6.09
CA SER A 199 -31.63 -1.15 7.53
C SER A 199 -32.06 0.07 8.35
N ASN A 200 -32.60 1.12 7.69
CA ASN A 200 -33.06 2.40 8.26
C ASN A 200 -31.94 3.23 8.95
N ILE A 201 -30.70 3.08 8.52
CA ILE A 201 -29.60 3.96 8.96
C ILE A 201 -29.44 5.08 7.94
N SER A 202 -29.74 6.32 8.33
CA SER A 202 -29.44 7.49 7.52
C SER A 202 -27.93 7.78 7.58
N ALA A 203 -27.25 7.76 6.43
CA ALA A 203 -25.81 7.98 6.32
C ALA A 203 -25.44 8.54 4.94
N ARG A 204 -24.18 8.98 4.79
CA ARG A 204 -23.58 9.36 3.51
C ARG A 204 -22.35 8.51 3.23
N LEU A 205 -22.09 8.22 1.95
CA LEU A 205 -20.88 7.54 1.51
C LEU A 205 -20.04 8.49 0.65
N LEU A 206 -18.80 8.74 1.09
CA LEU A 206 -17.81 9.45 0.30
C LEU A 206 -16.91 8.45 -0.41
N ILE A 207 -16.76 8.60 -1.73
CA ILE A 207 -15.84 7.81 -2.55
C ILE A 207 -14.76 8.75 -3.08
N VAL A 208 -13.52 8.55 -2.58
CA VAL A 208 -12.38 9.41 -2.87
C VAL A 208 -11.32 8.64 -3.63
N GLY A 209 -10.92 9.15 -4.79
CA GLY A 209 -9.89 8.57 -5.63
C GLY A 209 -10.32 8.42 -7.09
N GLU A 210 -9.41 7.86 -7.88
CA GLU A 210 -9.58 7.66 -9.32
C GLU A 210 -9.11 6.26 -9.73
N GLY A 211 -9.51 5.84 -10.91
CA GLY A 211 -9.07 4.59 -11.49
C GLY A 211 -10.05 4.04 -12.52
N PRO A 212 -9.70 2.92 -13.15
CA PRO A 212 -10.49 2.36 -14.25
C PRO A 212 -11.92 1.97 -13.87
N SER A 213 -12.20 1.68 -12.60
CA SER A 213 -13.54 1.30 -12.13
C SER A 213 -14.47 2.50 -11.88
N LEU A 214 -13.99 3.76 -11.91
CA LEU A 214 -14.77 4.93 -11.47
C LEU A 214 -16.08 5.10 -12.26
N GLN A 215 -16.05 4.94 -13.60
CA GLN A 215 -17.25 5.12 -14.41
C GLN A 215 -18.30 4.02 -14.14
N ALA A 216 -17.84 2.78 -14.00
CA ALA A 216 -18.71 1.67 -13.64
C ALA A 216 -19.34 1.85 -12.24
N LEU A 217 -18.58 2.40 -11.28
CA LEU A 217 -19.10 2.72 -9.94
C LEU A 217 -20.18 3.79 -9.96
N LYS A 218 -20.01 4.86 -10.75
CA LYS A 218 -21.05 5.89 -10.91
C LYS A 218 -22.32 5.32 -11.53
N SER A 219 -22.18 4.47 -12.55
CA SER A 219 -23.34 3.78 -13.15
C SER A 219 -24.02 2.84 -12.16
N LEU A 220 -23.26 2.13 -11.34
CA LEU A 220 -23.81 1.27 -10.28
C LEU A 220 -24.55 2.09 -9.21
N SER A 221 -23.96 3.20 -8.74
CA SER A 221 -24.59 4.11 -7.78
C SER A 221 -25.95 4.59 -8.27
N HIS A 222 -26.03 5.01 -9.53
CA HIS A 222 -27.28 5.42 -10.17
C HIS A 222 -28.31 4.28 -10.24
N SER A 223 -27.88 3.09 -10.67
CA SER A 223 -28.78 1.92 -10.75
C SER A 223 -29.32 1.44 -9.40
N LEU A 224 -28.60 1.74 -8.33
CA LEU A 224 -29.00 1.46 -6.95
C LEU A 224 -29.79 2.61 -6.29
N ASN A 225 -30.07 3.71 -7.03
CA ASN A 225 -30.75 4.91 -6.54
C ASN A 225 -30.02 5.56 -5.32
N LEU A 226 -28.70 5.64 -5.39
CA LEU A 226 -27.85 6.17 -4.31
C LEU A 226 -27.32 7.59 -4.55
N ASP A 227 -27.75 8.25 -5.64
CA ASP A 227 -27.16 9.52 -6.11
C ASP A 227 -27.24 10.65 -5.08
N ASP A 228 -28.28 10.69 -4.25
CA ASP A 228 -28.46 11.70 -3.19
C ASP A 228 -27.62 11.41 -1.93
N SER A 229 -27.10 10.20 -1.78
CA SER A 229 -26.43 9.72 -0.57
C SER A 229 -24.96 9.36 -0.79
N VAL A 230 -24.51 9.27 -2.06
CA VAL A 230 -23.12 8.93 -2.44
C VAL A 230 -22.47 10.11 -3.14
N GLU A 231 -21.32 10.51 -2.63
CA GLU A 231 -20.52 11.59 -3.21
C GLU A 231 -19.19 11.07 -3.76
N PHE A 232 -18.96 11.27 -5.07
CA PHE A 232 -17.72 10.96 -5.77
C PHE A 232 -16.82 12.20 -5.83
N ARG A 233 -15.76 12.25 -5.02
CA ARG A 233 -14.82 13.38 -4.94
C ARG A 233 -13.69 13.36 -5.97
N GLY A 234 -13.48 12.21 -6.66
CA GLY A 234 -12.35 12.09 -7.55
C GLY A 234 -11.02 12.21 -6.81
N HIS A 235 -10.01 12.77 -7.47
CA HIS A 235 -8.70 13.03 -6.86
C HIS A 235 -8.75 14.27 -5.97
N VAL A 236 -8.32 14.11 -4.73
CA VAL A 236 -8.15 15.22 -3.77
C VAL A 236 -6.69 15.30 -3.32
N ASN A 237 -6.24 16.46 -2.86
CA ASN A 237 -4.91 16.60 -2.26
C ASN A 237 -4.85 15.95 -0.87
N SER A 238 -3.63 15.71 -0.38
CA SER A 238 -3.42 14.98 0.88
C SER A 238 -4.03 15.68 2.11
N ARG A 239 -4.09 17.01 2.14
CA ARG A 239 -4.70 17.75 3.25
C ARG A 239 -6.23 17.61 3.26
N GLU A 240 -6.84 17.69 2.09
CA GLU A 240 -8.27 17.46 1.92
C GLU A 240 -8.65 16.02 2.25
N LEU A 241 -7.86 15.04 1.76
CA LEU A 241 -8.04 13.64 2.12
C LEU A 241 -8.00 13.43 3.63
N ALA A 242 -6.98 13.96 4.30
CA ALA A 242 -6.85 13.84 5.75
C ALA A 242 -8.04 14.44 6.50
N TYR A 243 -8.58 15.56 6.01
CA TYR A 243 -9.77 16.19 6.55
C TYR A 243 -11.00 15.29 6.39
N LEU A 244 -11.28 14.80 5.17
CA LEU A 244 -12.42 13.94 4.88
C LEU A 244 -12.38 12.63 5.68
N VAL A 245 -11.20 12.02 5.80
CA VAL A 245 -11.00 10.79 6.59
C VAL A 245 -11.25 11.06 8.07
N ALA A 246 -10.75 12.18 8.61
CA ALA A 246 -10.92 12.52 10.02
C ALA A 246 -12.36 12.84 10.40
N GLU A 247 -13.14 13.46 9.51
CA GLU A 247 -14.57 13.74 9.73
C GLU A 247 -15.46 12.50 9.58
N SER A 248 -15.02 11.51 8.82
CA SER A 248 -15.79 10.29 8.57
C SER A 248 -15.89 9.42 9.82
N TRP A 249 -17.04 8.76 10.00
CA TRP A 249 -17.30 7.88 11.13
C TRP A 249 -16.65 6.51 10.95
N VAL A 250 -16.65 6.00 9.71
CA VAL A 250 -16.16 4.66 9.35
C VAL A 250 -15.42 4.73 8.02
N ASN A 251 -14.25 4.11 7.96
CA ASN A 251 -13.56 3.79 6.70
C ASN A 251 -13.96 2.37 6.27
N VAL A 252 -14.21 2.17 4.98
CA VAL A 252 -14.50 0.85 4.39
C VAL A 252 -13.36 0.44 3.46
N HIS A 253 -12.82 -0.76 3.65
CA HIS A 253 -11.75 -1.30 2.84
C HIS A 253 -12.12 -2.68 2.28
N CYS A 254 -12.25 -2.78 0.95
CA CYS A 254 -12.82 -3.95 0.27
C CYS A 254 -11.81 -4.76 -0.54
N SER A 255 -10.53 -4.42 -0.53
CA SER A 255 -9.50 -5.06 -1.37
C SER A 255 -9.45 -6.57 -1.18
N PHE A 256 -9.14 -7.28 -2.26
CA PHE A 256 -8.89 -8.72 -2.25
C PHE A 256 -7.54 -9.08 -1.60
N SER A 257 -6.54 -8.21 -1.74
CA SER A 257 -5.20 -8.38 -1.19
C SER A 257 -4.48 -7.05 -1.13
N GLU A 258 -3.68 -6.83 -0.11
CA GLU A 258 -2.80 -5.66 0.05
C GLU A 258 -1.44 -6.10 0.60
N GLY A 259 -0.41 -5.30 0.37
CA GLY A 259 0.86 -5.46 1.06
C GLY A 259 0.77 -5.05 2.53
N TRP A 260 0.13 -3.89 2.80
CA TRP A 260 0.02 -3.32 4.15
C TRP A 260 -1.33 -2.67 4.47
N GLY A 261 -1.93 -1.95 3.53
CA GLY A 261 -3.17 -1.21 3.75
C GLY A 261 -2.94 0.21 4.26
N PHE A 262 -2.24 1.03 3.49
CA PHE A 262 -1.99 2.44 3.83
C PHE A 262 -3.25 3.22 4.21
N SER A 263 -4.34 3.06 3.46
CA SER A 263 -5.62 3.74 3.75
C SER A 263 -6.19 3.34 5.12
N VAL A 264 -5.97 2.12 5.57
CA VAL A 264 -6.37 1.66 6.90
C VAL A 264 -5.58 2.39 7.98
N MET A 265 -4.26 2.52 7.80
CA MET A 265 -3.40 3.21 8.77
C MET A 265 -3.63 4.72 8.78
N GLU A 266 -3.92 5.33 7.64
CA GLU A 266 -4.31 6.74 7.52
C GLU A 266 -5.64 7.01 8.22
N ALA A 267 -6.63 6.11 8.07
CA ALA A 267 -7.87 6.16 8.80
C ALA A 267 -7.65 6.00 10.32
N ALA A 268 -6.85 5.03 10.73
CA ALA A 268 -6.52 4.82 12.13
C ALA A 268 -5.80 6.05 12.74
N ALA A 269 -4.84 6.66 12.02
CA ALA A 269 -4.17 7.88 12.45
C ALA A 269 -5.15 9.05 12.64
N SER A 270 -6.20 9.11 11.82
CA SER A 270 -7.29 10.10 11.90
C SER A 270 -8.36 9.76 12.96
N GLY A 271 -8.18 8.69 13.72
CA GLY A 271 -9.16 8.22 14.69
C GLY A 271 -10.44 7.67 14.05
N THR A 272 -10.36 7.18 12.83
CA THR A 272 -11.47 6.60 12.07
C THR A 272 -11.31 5.09 11.98
N PRO A 273 -12.22 4.31 12.59
CA PRO A 273 -12.17 2.86 12.54
C PRO A 273 -12.42 2.34 11.12
N THR A 274 -11.83 1.20 10.81
CA THR A 274 -11.99 0.56 9.49
C THR A 274 -12.81 -0.71 9.59
N VAL A 275 -13.79 -0.87 8.69
CA VAL A 275 -14.43 -2.16 8.41
C VAL A 275 -13.79 -2.73 7.15
N ALA A 276 -13.27 -3.95 7.23
CA ALA A 276 -12.53 -4.57 6.14
C ALA A 276 -12.77 -6.08 6.03
N TYR A 277 -12.44 -6.64 4.87
CA TYR A 277 -12.39 -8.08 4.68
C TYR A 277 -11.15 -8.71 5.32
N ARG A 278 -11.28 -9.97 5.71
CA ARG A 278 -10.19 -10.81 6.22
C ARG A 278 -9.29 -11.27 5.07
N VAL A 279 -8.37 -10.42 4.68
CA VAL A 279 -7.45 -10.65 3.56
C VAL A 279 -6.01 -10.35 3.98
N PRO A 280 -5.01 -10.90 3.26
CA PRO A 280 -3.60 -10.62 3.52
C PRO A 280 -3.30 -9.11 3.55
N GLY A 281 -2.43 -8.68 4.44
CA GLY A 281 -2.00 -7.29 4.65
C GLY A 281 -2.99 -6.45 5.47
N ILE A 282 -4.29 -6.68 5.33
CA ILE A 282 -5.33 -5.91 6.04
C ILE A 282 -5.58 -6.45 7.45
N SER A 283 -5.56 -7.76 7.61
CA SER A 283 -5.76 -8.40 8.93
C SER A 283 -4.68 -8.03 9.97
N GLU A 284 -3.66 -7.30 9.56
CA GLU A 284 -2.57 -6.84 10.43
C GLU A 284 -2.70 -5.35 10.74
N SER A 285 -3.15 -4.56 9.77
CA SER A 285 -3.35 -3.11 9.94
C SER A 285 -4.64 -2.79 10.70
N VAL A 286 -5.66 -3.67 10.65
CA VAL A 286 -6.87 -3.59 11.49
C VAL A 286 -6.73 -4.55 12.67
N VAL A 287 -6.77 -4.03 13.89
CA VAL A 287 -6.91 -4.85 15.11
C VAL A 287 -8.40 -5.07 15.37
N ASP A 288 -8.89 -6.28 15.03
CA ASP A 288 -10.30 -6.64 15.09
C ASP A 288 -10.93 -6.37 16.48
N GLY A 289 -12.08 -5.73 16.51
CA GLY A 289 -12.78 -5.26 17.72
C GLY A 289 -12.12 -4.09 18.45
N LYS A 290 -10.92 -3.61 18.01
CA LYS A 290 -10.21 -2.50 18.66
C LYS A 290 -10.04 -1.28 17.76
N THR A 291 -9.55 -1.45 16.54
CA THR A 291 -9.37 -0.33 15.59
C THR A 291 -10.33 -0.41 14.42
N GLY A 292 -11.20 -1.39 14.43
CA GLY A 292 -12.21 -1.65 13.40
C GLY A 292 -12.77 -3.05 13.54
N LEU A 293 -13.45 -3.51 12.50
CA LEU A 293 -14.03 -4.85 12.42
C LEU A 293 -13.56 -5.55 11.14
N ILE A 294 -13.23 -6.83 11.27
CA ILE A 294 -12.84 -7.69 10.15
C ILE A 294 -13.93 -8.71 9.90
N VAL A 295 -14.41 -8.76 8.66
CA VAL A 295 -15.45 -9.71 8.23
C VAL A 295 -14.90 -10.68 7.19
N GLU A 296 -15.67 -11.73 6.90
CA GLU A 296 -15.32 -12.73 5.89
C GLU A 296 -15.14 -12.11 4.50
N ASP A 297 -14.14 -12.56 3.76
CA ASP A 297 -13.83 -12.04 2.43
C ASP A 297 -15.01 -12.21 1.45
N GLY A 298 -15.39 -11.11 0.81
CA GLY A 298 -16.49 -11.05 -0.16
C GLY A 298 -17.89 -11.02 0.46
N ASN A 299 -18.03 -11.15 1.77
CA ASN A 299 -19.34 -11.12 2.44
C ASN A 299 -19.82 -9.67 2.65
N VAL A 300 -20.49 -9.12 1.62
CA VAL A 300 -20.96 -7.73 1.62
C VAL A 300 -22.04 -7.48 2.69
N THR A 301 -22.88 -8.47 3.00
CA THR A 301 -23.88 -8.37 4.06
C THR A 301 -23.22 -8.24 5.44
N ALA A 302 -22.18 -9.04 5.70
CA ALA A 302 -21.41 -8.91 6.92
C ALA A 302 -20.65 -7.56 6.98
N LEU A 303 -20.19 -7.05 5.84
CA LEU A 303 -19.54 -5.72 5.73
C LEU A 303 -20.53 -4.62 6.15
N SER A 304 -21.77 -4.65 5.62
CA SER A 304 -22.84 -3.71 5.97
C SER A 304 -23.20 -3.79 7.47
N SER A 305 -23.38 -5.00 8.00
CA SER A 305 -23.68 -5.21 9.41
C SER A 305 -22.58 -4.70 10.34
N ALA A 306 -21.31 -4.86 9.96
CA ALA A 306 -20.17 -4.34 10.71
C ALA A 306 -20.10 -2.81 10.67
N ILE A 307 -20.42 -2.17 9.54
CA ILE A 307 -20.53 -0.70 9.42
C ILE A 307 -21.63 -0.21 10.38
N LYS A 308 -22.81 -0.83 10.32
CA LYS A 308 -23.93 -0.52 11.24
C LYS A 308 -23.51 -0.62 12.70
N ASN A 309 -22.83 -1.70 13.07
CA ASN A 309 -22.34 -1.91 14.43
C ASN A 309 -21.45 -0.76 14.92
N ILE A 310 -20.48 -0.30 14.09
CA ILE A 310 -19.63 0.84 14.46
C ILE A 310 -20.44 2.13 14.62
N ILE A 311 -21.41 2.37 13.73
CA ILE A 311 -22.26 3.59 13.79
C ILE A 311 -23.10 3.61 15.05
N GLU A 312 -23.72 2.49 15.43
CA GLU A 312 -24.61 2.37 16.59
C GLU A 312 -23.83 2.31 17.91
N ASN A 313 -22.68 1.61 17.92
CA ASN A 313 -21.89 1.38 19.14
C ASN A 313 -20.64 2.27 19.16
N ARG A 314 -20.80 3.58 19.09
CA ARG A 314 -19.74 4.59 19.09
C ARG A 314 -18.74 4.48 20.24
N GLN A 315 -18.24 3.29 20.51
CA GLN A 315 -17.19 3.07 21.48
C GLN A 315 -15.94 3.88 21.12
N ASP A 316 -15.03 4.02 22.06
CA ASP A 316 -13.78 4.79 21.95
C ASP A 316 -12.79 4.23 20.89
N TYR A 317 -13.31 4.05 19.67
CA TYR A 317 -12.47 3.65 18.53
C TYR A 317 -11.40 4.71 18.24
N ALA A 318 -11.74 5.99 18.34
CA ALA A 318 -10.85 7.07 17.92
C ALA A 318 -9.51 7.05 18.67
N SER A 319 -9.54 6.93 19.99
CA SER A 319 -8.35 6.84 20.82
C SER A 319 -7.54 5.58 20.54
N ARG A 320 -8.20 4.42 20.39
CA ARG A 320 -7.55 3.13 20.10
C ARG A 320 -6.92 3.11 18.71
N CYS A 321 -7.62 3.63 17.69
CA CYS A 321 -7.11 3.80 16.34
C CYS A 321 -5.85 4.67 16.34
N ARG A 322 -5.92 5.84 16.99
CA ARG A 322 -4.82 6.77 17.09
C ARG A 322 -3.58 6.14 17.75
N LYS A 323 -3.74 5.50 18.92
CA LYS A 323 -2.66 4.81 19.63
C LYS A 323 -2.03 3.69 18.80
N HIS A 324 -2.83 2.98 18.01
CA HIS A 324 -2.33 1.95 17.11
C HIS A 324 -1.46 2.57 16.01
N ALA A 325 -1.95 3.60 15.32
CA ALA A 325 -1.23 4.25 14.24
C ALA A 325 0.08 4.90 14.69
N GLU A 326 0.14 5.47 15.91
CA GLU A 326 1.34 6.09 16.48
C GLU A 326 2.51 5.11 16.71
N GLN A 327 2.26 3.81 16.67
CA GLN A 327 3.32 2.80 16.74
C GLN A 327 4.12 2.71 15.44
N TYR A 328 3.56 3.21 14.33
CA TYR A 328 4.08 3.11 12.97
C TYR A 328 4.47 4.50 12.45
N SER A 329 5.67 4.97 12.76
CA SER A 329 6.18 6.23 12.24
C SER A 329 7.17 6.00 11.10
N TRP A 330 7.17 6.91 10.11
CA TRP A 330 8.14 6.88 9.03
C TRP A 330 9.59 7.01 9.51
N ASP A 331 9.81 7.69 10.65
CA ASP A 331 11.15 7.84 11.21
C ASP A 331 11.66 6.48 11.72
N LYS A 332 10.85 5.73 12.48
CA LYS A 332 11.19 4.35 12.89
C LYS A 332 11.39 3.42 11.69
N THR A 333 10.54 3.52 10.67
CA THR A 333 10.69 2.73 9.45
C THR A 333 12.04 3.03 8.79
N ALA A 334 12.41 4.30 8.64
CA ALA A 334 13.68 4.70 8.04
C ALA A 334 14.89 4.27 8.88
N GLU A 335 14.85 4.41 10.21
CA GLU A 335 15.91 3.93 11.12
C GLU A 335 16.14 2.42 10.99
N GLN A 336 15.08 1.62 10.88
CA GLN A 336 15.20 0.17 10.68
C GLN A 336 15.79 -0.17 9.31
N TRP A 337 15.37 0.55 8.26
CA TRP A 337 15.97 0.42 6.93
C TRP A 337 17.44 0.80 6.93
N GLU A 338 17.80 1.94 7.51
CA GLU A 338 19.18 2.43 7.60
C GLU A 338 20.07 1.41 8.34
N THR A 339 19.60 0.90 9.49
CA THR A 339 20.32 -0.12 10.25
C THR A 339 20.59 -1.36 9.40
N LEU A 340 19.61 -1.81 8.63
CA LEU A 340 19.75 -2.98 7.79
C LEU A 340 20.67 -2.71 6.58
N LEU A 341 20.57 -1.51 5.97
CA LEU A 341 21.45 -1.10 4.87
C LEU A 341 22.92 -1.04 5.31
N ILE A 342 23.20 -0.47 6.50
CA ILE A 342 24.56 -0.40 7.05
C ILE A 342 25.11 -1.82 7.33
N LYS A 343 24.33 -2.70 7.95
CA LYS A 343 24.74 -4.10 8.16
C LYS A 343 25.00 -4.85 6.85
N THR A 344 24.19 -4.57 5.84
CA THR A 344 24.34 -5.17 4.51
C THR A 344 25.61 -4.67 3.82
N SER A 345 25.93 -3.37 3.91
CA SER A 345 27.16 -2.81 3.33
C SER A 345 28.41 -3.38 3.96
N SER A 346 28.43 -3.61 5.27
CA SER A 346 29.56 -4.21 6.00
C SER A 346 29.67 -5.74 5.83
N ARG A 347 28.71 -6.38 5.14
CA ARG A 347 28.61 -7.85 4.98
C ARG A 347 28.52 -8.60 6.31
N GLU A 348 27.87 -8.00 7.30
CA GLU A 348 27.65 -8.58 8.64
C GLU A 348 26.36 -9.43 8.73
N ILE A 349 25.73 -9.72 7.59
CA ILE A 349 24.48 -10.48 7.50
C ILE A 349 24.74 -11.84 6.82
#